data_e7a45025e966bd9bb18da31b0db8e636
#
_entry.id   e7a45025e966bd9bb18da31b0db8e636
#
_cell.length_a   1.000
_cell.length_b   1.000
_cell.length_c   1.000
_cell.angle_alpha   90.00
_cell.angle_beta   90.00
_cell.angle_gamma   90.00
#
_symmetry.space_group_name_H-M   'P 1'
#
loop_
_entity.id
_entity.type
_entity.pdbx_description
1 polymer ?
#
loop_
_entity_poly.entity_id
_entity_poly.type
_entity_poly.pdbx_seq_one_letter_code
_entity_poly.pdbx_strand_id
1 'polypeptide(L)'
;DPSTTVLTAEYKNKIVGFITFKHGHEKISTIGLLAIDKNYQRLGIGKSIMNECIHLSFKQKKPRISVATQLNNQPAINFYERSGFKVFKKSNWYHKWYT
;
A
#
# COMPACT_ATOMS: atom_id res chain seq x y z
N ASP A 1 -6.43 -3.22 -16.52
CA ASP A 1 -7.64 -2.69 -15.90
C ASP A 1 -7.53 -1.18 -15.72
N PRO A 2 -8.39 -0.38 -16.34
CA PRO A 2 -8.28 1.08 -16.25
C PRO A 2 -8.53 1.63 -14.84
N SER A 3 -9.11 0.85 -13.94
CA SER A 3 -9.32 1.29 -12.57
C SER A 3 -8.10 1.02 -11.68
N THR A 4 -7.07 0.37 -12.22
CA THR A 4 -5.86 0.05 -11.46
C THR A 4 -4.77 1.07 -11.77
N THR A 5 -4.17 1.61 -10.74
CA THR A 5 -3.01 2.48 -10.84
C THR A 5 -1.78 1.72 -10.35
N VAL A 6 -0.67 1.89 -11.05
CA VAL A 6 0.62 1.32 -10.66
C VAL A 6 1.59 2.47 -10.44
N LEU A 7 2.20 2.50 -9.27
CA LEU A 7 3.31 3.41 -8.98
C LEU A 7 4.58 2.59 -8.87
N THR A 8 5.65 3.09 -9.48
CA THR A 8 6.95 2.46 -9.37
C THR A 8 7.90 3.36 -8.60
N ALA A 9 8.87 2.75 -7.93
CA ALA A 9 9.95 3.45 -7.26
C ALA A 9 11.24 3.19 -7.99
N GLU A 10 11.98 4.26 -8.32
CA GLU A 10 13.28 4.17 -8.97
C GLU A 10 14.38 4.60 -8.00
N TYR A 11 15.51 3.91 -8.09
CA TYR A 11 16.70 4.25 -7.34
C TYR A 11 17.89 4.06 -8.26
N LYS A 12 18.64 5.14 -8.49
CA LYS A 12 19.82 5.13 -9.40
C LYS A 12 19.47 4.54 -10.77
N ASN A 13 18.36 5.01 -11.36
CA ASN A 13 17.90 4.61 -12.70
C ASN A 13 17.43 3.17 -12.81
N LYS A 14 17.14 2.52 -11.68
CA LYS A 14 16.63 1.16 -11.66
C LYS A 14 15.30 1.13 -10.95
N ILE A 15 14.32 0.41 -11.49
CA ILE A 15 13.03 0.21 -10.80
C ILE A 15 13.27 -0.81 -9.68
N VAL A 16 13.04 -0.40 -8.44
CA VAL A 16 13.32 -1.22 -7.27
C VAL A 16 12.06 -1.56 -6.47
N GLY A 17 10.90 -1.08 -6.88
CA GLY A 17 9.67 -1.41 -6.19
C GLY A 17 8.45 -0.90 -6.92
N PHE A 18 7.29 -1.38 -6.50
CA PHE A 18 6.04 -0.91 -7.06
C PHE A 18 4.89 -1.16 -6.08
N ILE A 19 3.81 -0.42 -6.30
CA ILE A 19 2.54 -0.64 -5.60
C ILE A 19 1.42 -0.56 -6.63
N THR A 20 0.43 -1.43 -6.49
CA THR A 20 -0.78 -1.35 -7.29
C THR A 20 -1.95 -1.02 -6.39
N PHE A 21 -2.85 -0.19 -6.86
CA PHE A 21 -4.07 0.09 -6.12
C PHE A 21 -5.20 0.42 -7.07
N LYS A 22 -6.41 0.07 -6.63
CA LYS A 22 -7.63 0.31 -7.40
C LYS A 22 -8.43 1.41 -6.74
N HIS A 23 -8.97 2.30 -7.55
CA HIS A 23 -9.94 3.27 -7.12
C HIS A 23 -11.29 2.57 -7.16
N GLY A 24 -11.72 2.07 -6.02
CA GLY A 24 -12.98 1.36 -5.90
C GLY A 24 -14.17 2.31 -5.96
N HIS A 25 -15.33 1.72 -5.79
CA HIS A 25 -16.56 2.49 -5.66
C HIS A 25 -16.53 3.26 -4.34
N GLU A 26 -17.38 4.26 -4.25
CA GLU A 26 -17.50 5.11 -3.08
C GLU A 26 -16.20 5.87 -2.83
N LYS A 27 -15.67 5.84 -1.61
CA LYS A 27 -14.53 6.66 -1.23
C LYS A 27 -13.34 5.80 -0.80
N ILE A 28 -13.17 4.64 -1.43
CA ILE A 28 -12.17 3.67 -1.02
C ILE A 28 -11.22 3.35 -2.18
N SER A 29 -9.92 3.43 -1.90
CA SER A 29 -8.89 2.82 -2.74
C SER A 29 -8.42 1.53 -2.08
N THR A 30 -8.16 0.50 -2.87
CA THR A 30 -7.71 -0.79 -2.34
C THR A 30 -6.33 -1.12 -2.88
N ILE A 31 -5.38 -1.35 -1.99
CA ILE A 31 -4.03 -1.78 -2.36
C ILE A 31 -4.09 -3.25 -2.76
N GLY A 32 -3.58 -3.55 -3.95
CA GLY A 32 -3.50 -4.92 -4.43
C GLY A 32 -2.18 -5.58 -4.10
N LEU A 33 -1.07 -4.89 -4.36
CA LEU A 33 0.25 -5.46 -4.18
C LEU A 33 1.25 -4.35 -3.91
N LEU A 34 2.15 -4.60 -2.96
CA LEU A 34 3.29 -3.73 -2.68
C LEU A 34 4.52 -4.62 -2.60
N ALA A 35 5.52 -4.31 -3.41
CA ALA A 35 6.76 -5.08 -3.42
C ALA A 35 7.95 -4.15 -3.56
N ILE A 36 8.99 -4.38 -2.78
CA ILE A 36 10.27 -3.69 -2.86
C ILE A 36 11.36 -4.74 -3.02
N ASP A 37 12.25 -4.51 -4.00
CA ASP A 37 13.38 -5.40 -4.23
C ASP A 37 14.12 -5.63 -2.91
N LYS A 38 14.42 -6.89 -2.62
CA LYS A 38 15.05 -7.30 -1.36
C LYS A 38 16.31 -6.51 -1.04
N ASN A 39 17.10 -6.19 -2.07
CA ASN A 39 18.36 -5.48 -1.90
C ASN A 39 18.19 -3.99 -1.62
N TYR A 40 16.97 -3.49 -1.71
CA TYR A 40 16.68 -2.06 -1.55
C TYR A 40 15.70 -1.79 -0.42
N GLN A 41 15.44 -2.80 0.41
CA GLN A 41 14.61 -2.62 1.59
C GLN A 41 15.37 -1.83 2.66
N ARG A 42 14.64 -1.23 3.59
CA ARG A 42 15.19 -0.43 4.69
C ARG A 42 15.84 0.88 4.25
N LEU A 43 15.58 1.33 3.03
CA LEU A 43 16.05 2.62 2.54
C LEU A 43 14.93 3.67 2.54
N GLY A 44 13.78 3.35 3.12
CA GLY A 44 12.64 4.26 3.15
C GLY A 44 11.83 4.27 1.85
N ILE A 45 12.14 3.38 0.91
CA ILE A 45 11.44 3.33 -0.39
C ILE A 45 9.99 2.93 -0.22
N GLY A 46 9.71 1.91 0.62
CA GLY A 46 8.34 1.48 0.88
C GLY A 46 7.50 2.58 1.49
N LYS A 47 8.06 3.32 2.44
CA LYS A 47 7.38 4.44 3.07
C LYS A 47 7.11 5.56 2.06
N SER A 48 8.07 5.84 1.20
CA SER A 48 7.94 6.87 0.19
C SER A 48 6.84 6.54 -0.82
N ILE A 49 6.81 5.31 -1.32
CA ILE A 49 5.80 4.90 -2.29
C ILE A 49 4.42 4.83 -1.65
N MET A 50 4.34 4.45 -0.37
CA MET A 50 3.08 4.45 0.37
C MET A 50 2.55 5.87 0.56
N ASN A 51 3.43 6.81 0.90
CA ASN A 51 3.02 8.21 1.04
C ASN A 51 2.47 8.75 -0.26
N GLU A 52 3.06 8.41 -1.39
CA GLU A 52 2.55 8.83 -2.69
C GLU A 52 1.20 8.21 -2.99
N CYS A 53 1.02 6.93 -2.64
CA CYS A 53 -0.26 6.25 -2.80
C CYS A 53 -1.36 6.95 -1.99
N ILE A 54 -1.07 7.29 -0.74
CA ILE A 54 -2.01 7.99 0.13
C ILE A 54 -2.36 9.35 -0.46
N HIS A 55 -1.36 10.09 -0.92
CA HIS A 55 -1.55 11.40 -1.53
C HIS A 55 -2.47 11.31 -2.75
N LEU A 56 -2.21 10.36 -3.64
CA LEU A 56 -3.01 10.20 -4.84
C LEU A 56 -4.44 9.77 -4.53
N SER A 57 -4.63 8.92 -3.52
CA SER A 57 -5.97 8.52 -3.11
C SER A 57 -6.79 9.71 -2.61
N PHE A 58 -6.19 10.58 -1.81
CA PHE A 58 -6.86 11.79 -1.35
C PHE A 58 -7.16 12.74 -2.51
N LYS A 59 -6.22 12.90 -3.42
CA LYS A 59 -6.39 13.75 -4.60
C LYS A 59 -7.54 13.28 -5.48
N GLN A 60 -7.79 11.97 -5.52
CA GLN A 60 -8.89 11.38 -6.26
C GLN A 60 -10.17 11.32 -5.44
N LYS A 61 -10.21 11.99 -4.30
CA LYS A 61 -11.36 11.99 -3.39
C LYS A 61 -11.69 10.61 -2.85
N LYS A 62 -10.67 9.79 -2.64
CA LYS A 62 -10.77 8.46 -2.03
C LYS A 62 -10.03 8.48 -0.69
N PRO A 63 -10.62 9.07 0.36
CA PRO A 63 -9.92 9.28 1.64
C PRO A 63 -9.69 8.00 2.44
N ARG A 64 -10.29 6.89 2.03
CA ARG A 64 -10.13 5.62 2.73
C ARG A 64 -9.32 4.67 1.86
N ILE A 65 -8.34 4.02 2.46
CA ILE A 65 -7.47 3.06 1.77
C ILE A 65 -7.55 1.75 2.54
N SER A 66 -7.78 0.66 1.85
CA SER A 66 -7.83 -0.65 2.45
C SER A 66 -6.75 -1.55 1.87
N VAL A 67 -6.30 -2.49 2.68
CA VAL A 67 -5.37 -3.53 2.26
C VAL A 67 -5.65 -4.78 3.09
N ALA A 68 -5.52 -5.94 2.48
CA ALA A 68 -5.66 -7.22 3.18
C ALA A 68 -4.30 -7.91 3.22
N THR A 69 -4.02 -8.57 4.34
CA THR A 69 -2.76 -9.24 4.56
C THR A 69 -3.02 -10.50 5.39
N GLN A 70 -2.29 -11.57 5.10
CA GLN A 70 -2.41 -12.82 5.87
C GLN A 70 -1.92 -12.61 7.30
N LEU A 71 -2.53 -13.34 8.24
CA LEU A 71 -2.21 -13.22 9.66
C LEU A 71 -0.75 -13.55 9.96
N ASN A 72 -0.14 -14.44 9.20
CA ASN A 72 1.23 -14.84 9.43
C ASN A 72 2.26 -13.93 8.77
N ASN A 73 1.82 -12.88 8.10
CA ASN A 73 2.74 -11.94 7.46
C ASN A 73 2.99 -10.75 8.38
N GLN A 74 3.71 -11.01 9.48
CA GLN A 74 3.96 -9.99 10.48
C GLN A 74 4.75 -8.79 9.95
N PRO A 75 5.77 -8.96 9.08
CA PRO A 75 6.47 -7.80 8.54
C PRO A 75 5.54 -6.85 7.78
N ALA A 76 4.61 -7.37 6.98
CA ALA A 76 3.66 -6.54 6.27
C ALA A 76 2.71 -5.84 7.24
N ILE A 77 2.21 -6.56 8.24
CA ILE A 77 1.34 -5.99 9.27
C ILE A 77 2.04 -4.81 9.94
N ASN A 78 3.28 -5.00 10.37
CA ASN A 78 4.06 -3.96 11.04
C ASN A 78 4.28 -2.75 10.12
N PHE A 79 4.58 -3.01 8.85
CA PHE A 79 4.77 -1.93 7.88
C PHE A 79 3.51 -1.07 7.74
N TYR A 80 2.35 -1.72 7.58
CA TYR A 80 1.09 -0.97 7.42
C TYR A 80 0.73 -0.21 8.70
N GLU A 81 0.94 -0.80 9.86
CA GLU A 81 0.69 -0.10 11.12
C GLU A 81 1.58 1.13 11.27
N ARG A 82 2.87 1.01 10.93
CA ARG A 82 3.79 2.16 10.96
C ARG A 82 3.40 3.23 9.95
N SER A 83 2.71 2.84 8.88
CA SER A 83 2.24 3.78 7.86
C SER A 83 0.94 4.48 8.25
N GLY A 84 0.36 4.13 9.40
CA GLY A 84 -0.85 4.77 9.89
C GLY A 84 -2.13 3.98 9.69
N PHE A 85 -2.03 2.75 9.22
CA PHE A 85 -3.21 1.91 9.05
C PHE A 85 -3.67 1.35 10.39
N LYS A 86 -4.97 1.33 10.59
CA LYS A 86 -5.58 0.61 11.70
C LYS A 86 -5.88 -0.80 11.26
N VAL A 87 -5.55 -1.77 12.11
CA VAL A 87 -5.65 -3.18 11.76
C VAL A 87 -6.85 -3.80 12.47
N PHE A 88 -7.60 -4.61 11.74
CA PHE A 88 -8.62 -5.47 12.36
C PHE A 88 -8.58 -6.84 11.69
N LYS A 89 -8.98 -7.86 12.46
CA LYS A 89 -8.95 -9.24 12.00
C LYS A 89 -10.29 -9.61 11.36
N LYS A 90 -10.21 -10.32 10.21
CA LYS A 90 -11.38 -10.90 9.58
C LYS A 90 -10.99 -12.26 9.03
N SER A 91 -11.52 -13.33 9.64
CA SER A 91 -11.14 -14.70 9.31
C SER A 91 -9.62 -14.90 9.43
N ASN A 92 -8.96 -15.40 8.40
CA ASN A 92 -7.51 -15.64 8.38
C ASN A 92 -6.73 -14.46 7.82
N TRP A 93 -7.38 -13.30 7.69
CA TRP A 93 -6.78 -12.11 7.11
C TRP A 93 -6.95 -10.94 8.06
N TYR A 94 -5.92 -10.06 8.13
CA TYR A 94 -6.06 -8.74 8.68
C TYR A 94 -6.50 -7.78 7.57
N HIS A 95 -7.46 -6.95 7.88
CA HIS A 95 -7.84 -5.83 7.03
C HIS A 95 -7.39 -4.54 7.69
N LYS A 96 -6.94 -3.61 6.90
CA LYS A 96 -6.35 -2.38 7.40
C LYS A 96 -7.01 -1.20 6.71
N TRP A 97 -7.31 -0.20 7.49
CA TRP A 97 -7.91 1.03 7.00
C TRP A 97 -7.01 2.19 7.32
N TYR A 98 -6.84 3.06 6.36
CA TYR A 98 -6.22 4.36 6.52
C TYR A 98 -7.30 5.41 6.25
N THR A 99 -7.56 6.26 7.24
CA THR A 99 -8.58 7.31 7.13
C THR A 99 -8.04 8.63 7.61
#